data_08359a01d5b602973150ab49d616ee09
#
_entry.id   08359a01d5b602973150ab49d616ee09
#
_cell.length_a   1.000
_cell.length_b   1.000
_cell.length_c   1.000
_cell.angle_alpha   90.00
_cell.angle_beta   90.00
_cell.angle_gamma   90.00
#
_symmetry.space_group_name_H-M   'P 1'
#
loop_
_entity.id
_entity.type
_entity.pdbx_description
1 polymer ?
#
loop_
_entity_poly.entity_id
_entity_poly.type
_entity_poly.pdbx_seq_one_letter_code
_entity_poly.pdbx_strand_id
1 'polypeptide(L)'
;MKEKYFINARIIDPSQNLDEIGGVVVDVNGKIKAVGKSVKKGNIPDKAEKIDLKGKVLIPGIIDMKVFIGEPGYEYKENFRSLSSAALSGGVTSVVSMPNTSPVIDNVSMVDFILRRGRDKAGINIFPSATLTRNMEGKLMTEFGLLSKKGIIGFTDATRTVQNSEIMSRIMNYASDLDVLVMQHAEDQELSKGRCINEGEVSTRLGLQGIPHIAEKIIIERDLSLLEEYPCR
;
A
#
# COMPACT_ATOMS: atom_id res chain seq x y z
N MET A 1 4.13 -27.79 -10.03
CA MET A 1 3.58 -28.01 -8.65
C MET A 1 2.50 -29.07 -8.69
N LYS A 2 2.06 -29.64 -7.54
CA LYS A 2 0.84 -30.46 -7.49
C LYS A 2 -0.37 -29.55 -7.25
N GLU A 3 -1.55 -29.99 -7.68
CA GLU A 3 -2.82 -29.34 -7.34
C GLU A 3 -3.02 -29.42 -5.81
N LYS A 4 -3.43 -28.33 -5.15
CA LYS A 4 -3.59 -28.25 -3.70
C LYS A 4 -5.06 -28.04 -3.33
N TYR A 5 -5.52 -28.86 -2.37
CA TYR A 5 -6.87 -28.80 -1.82
C TYR A 5 -6.81 -28.36 -0.37
N PHE A 6 -7.18 -27.12 -0.10
CA PHE A 6 -7.41 -26.61 1.24
C PHE A 6 -8.84 -26.92 1.65
N ILE A 7 -9.04 -27.71 2.70
CA ILE A 7 -10.37 -28.17 3.12
C ILE A 7 -10.64 -27.86 4.59
N ASN A 8 -11.93 -27.95 4.98
CA ASN A 8 -12.38 -27.71 6.35
C ASN A 8 -12.01 -26.31 6.85
N ALA A 9 -12.23 -25.28 6.03
CA ALA A 9 -12.05 -23.89 6.40
C ALA A 9 -13.40 -23.14 6.47
N ARG A 10 -13.47 -22.11 7.30
CA ARG A 10 -14.44 -21.03 7.10
C ARG A 10 -13.80 -20.03 6.12
N ILE A 11 -14.42 -19.90 4.96
CA ILE A 11 -13.91 -19.01 3.90
C ILE A 11 -14.66 -17.69 4.02
N ILE A 12 -13.93 -16.59 4.15
CA ILE A 12 -14.50 -15.25 4.20
C ILE A 12 -13.86 -14.42 3.08
N ASP A 13 -14.67 -13.99 2.12
CA ASP A 13 -14.25 -13.09 1.04
C ASP A 13 -15.32 -12.00 0.85
N PRO A 14 -15.13 -10.80 1.42
CA PRO A 14 -16.08 -9.70 1.30
C PRO A 14 -16.30 -9.25 -0.13
N SER A 15 -15.31 -9.39 -1.02
CA SER A 15 -15.44 -8.97 -2.43
C SER A 15 -16.45 -9.79 -3.20
N GLN A 16 -16.69 -11.03 -2.77
CA GLN A 16 -17.67 -11.96 -3.35
C GLN A 16 -18.89 -12.17 -2.46
N ASN A 17 -18.99 -11.42 -1.36
CA ASN A 17 -20.01 -11.60 -0.32
C ASN A 17 -20.08 -13.06 0.20
N LEU A 18 -18.91 -13.68 0.37
CA LEU A 18 -18.77 -15.08 0.75
C LEU A 18 -18.40 -15.21 2.22
N ASP A 19 -19.18 -15.97 2.99
CA ASP A 19 -18.88 -16.45 4.34
C ASP A 19 -19.47 -17.83 4.53
N GLU A 20 -18.68 -18.87 4.29
CA GLU A 20 -19.16 -20.24 4.38
C GLU A 20 -18.08 -21.25 4.75
N ILE A 21 -18.49 -22.42 5.25
CA ILE A 21 -17.60 -23.56 5.48
C ILE A 21 -17.43 -24.33 4.19
N GLY A 22 -16.15 -24.52 3.78
CA GLY A 22 -15.81 -25.17 2.53
C GLY A 22 -14.31 -25.38 2.36
N GLY A 23 -13.85 -25.22 1.12
CA GLY A 23 -12.44 -25.32 0.78
C GLY A 23 -12.06 -24.49 -0.43
N VAL A 24 -10.78 -24.51 -0.76
CA VAL A 24 -10.20 -23.85 -1.94
C VAL A 24 -9.32 -24.84 -2.67
N VAL A 25 -9.47 -24.88 -3.99
CA VAL A 25 -8.58 -25.66 -4.88
C VAL A 25 -7.67 -24.71 -5.62
N VAL A 26 -6.37 -24.95 -5.50
CA VAL A 26 -5.34 -24.24 -6.25
C VAL A 26 -4.72 -25.19 -7.27
N ASP A 27 -4.70 -24.79 -8.53
CA ASP A 27 -4.15 -25.59 -9.62
C ASP A 27 -2.62 -25.66 -9.62
N VAL A 28 -2.06 -26.39 -10.57
CA VAL A 28 -0.60 -26.57 -10.71
C VAL A 28 0.14 -25.27 -11.08
N ASN A 29 -0.58 -24.26 -11.57
CA ASN A 29 -0.05 -22.94 -11.93
C ASN A 29 -0.20 -21.92 -10.79
N GLY A 30 -0.74 -22.33 -9.62
CA GLY A 30 -0.98 -21.45 -8.48
C GLY A 30 -2.25 -20.59 -8.57
N LYS A 31 -3.18 -20.92 -9.50
CA LYS A 31 -4.47 -20.21 -9.65
C LYS A 31 -5.57 -20.92 -8.88
N ILE A 32 -6.46 -20.12 -8.31
CA ILE A 32 -7.69 -20.64 -7.66
C ILE A 32 -8.62 -21.20 -8.74
N LYS A 33 -8.94 -22.50 -8.63
CA LYS A 33 -9.80 -23.24 -9.56
C LYS A 33 -11.23 -23.38 -9.04
N ALA A 34 -11.39 -23.54 -7.73
CA ALA A 34 -12.68 -23.66 -7.08
C ALA A 34 -12.62 -23.14 -5.64
N VAL A 35 -13.74 -22.57 -5.18
CA VAL A 35 -13.92 -22.06 -3.81
C VAL A 35 -15.28 -22.49 -3.30
N GLY A 36 -15.39 -22.74 -1.98
CA GLY A 36 -16.66 -22.90 -1.30
C GLY A 36 -17.04 -24.32 -0.97
N LYS A 37 -18.35 -24.54 -0.73
CA LYS A 37 -18.92 -25.82 -0.25
C LYS A 37 -18.73 -27.00 -1.19
N SER A 38 -18.51 -26.78 -2.47
CA SER A 38 -18.25 -27.82 -3.46
C SER A 38 -16.93 -28.54 -3.26
N VAL A 39 -15.97 -27.91 -2.57
CA VAL A 39 -14.65 -28.46 -2.28
C VAL A 39 -14.72 -29.31 -1.02
N LYS A 40 -15.01 -30.61 -1.19
CA LYS A 40 -15.19 -31.58 -0.10
C LYS A 40 -14.11 -32.65 -0.11
N LYS A 41 -13.89 -33.27 1.05
CA LYS A 41 -12.92 -34.33 1.29
C LYS A 41 -13.03 -35.52 0.31
N GLY A 42 -14.24 -35.85 -0.15
CA GLY A 42 -14.49 -37.02 -1.01
C GLY A 42 -14.17 -36.87 -2.49
N ASN A 43 -13.87 -35.64 -2.95
CA ASN A 43 -13.64 -35.32 -4.39
C ASN A 43 -12.19 -34.96 -4.68
N ILE A 44 -11.23 -35.36 -3.83
CA ILE A 44 -9.83 -35.02 -3.97
C ILE A 44 -9.10 -36.14 -4.72
N PRO A 45 -8.45 -35.85 -5.86
CA PRO A 45 -7.65 -36.84 -6.57
C PRO A 45 -6.48 -37.33 -5.73
N ASP A 46 -6.14 -38.62 -5.83
CA ASP A 46 -5.03 -39.23 -5.08
C ASP A 46 -3.67 -38.55 -5.28
N LYS A 47 -3.47 -37.95 -6.44
CA LYS A 47 -2.22 -37.24 -6.79
C LYS A 47 -2.14 -35.81 -6.25
N ALA A 48 -3.24 -35.27 -5.72
CA ALA A 48 -3.31 -33.90 -5.20
C ALA A 48 -2.74 -33.81 -3.77
N GLU A 49 -2.25 -32.65 -3.42
CA GLU A 49 -1.84 -32.32 -2.06
C GLU A 49 -3.05 -31.85 -1.26
N LYS A 50 -3.35 -32.54 -0.16
CA LYS A 50 -4.46 -32.21 0.72
C LYS A 50 -3.99 -31.54 1.99
N ILE A 51 -4.55 -30.36 2.28
CA ILE A 51 -4.25 -29.55 3.47
C ILE A 51 -5.56 -29.34 4.24
N ASP A 52 -5.66 -29.99 5.40
CA ASP A 52 -6.81 -29.82 6.30
C ASP A 52 -6.61 -28.63 7.22
N LEU A 53 -7.42 -27.61 7.08
CA LEU A 53 -7.34 -26.38 7.85
C LEU A 53 -8.02 -26.45 9.22
N LYS A 54 -8.71 -27.57 9.54
CA LYS A 54 -9.28 -27.87 10.86
C LYS A 54 -10.16 -26.75 11.43
N GLY A 55 -11.00 -26.16 10.59
CA GLY A 55 -11.91 -25.07 10.97
C GLY A 55 -11.28 -23.66 11.04
N LYS A 56 -10.02 -23.51 10.63
CA LYS A 56 -9.39 -22.19 10.53
C LYS A 56 -10.11 -21.32 9.52
N VAL A 57 -9.98 -20.00 9.70
CA VAL A 57 -10.49 -19.01 8.75
C VAL A 57 -9.50 -18.86 7.60
N LEU A 58 -10.02 -18.87 6.37
CA LEU A 58 -9.26 -18.59 5.15
C LEU A 58 -9.83 -17.32 4.52
N ILE A 59 -8.97 -16.35 4.31
CA ILE A 59 -9.30 -15.05 3.70
C ILE A 59 -8.40 -14.77 2.51
N PRO A 60 -8.76 -13.85 1.60
CA PRO A 60 -7.81 -13.28 0.64
C PRO A 60 -6.57 -12.73 1.34
N GLY A 61 -5.42 -12.76 0.67
CA GLY A 61 -4.19 -12.19 1.23
C GLY A 61 -4.36 -10.70 1.54
N ILE A 62 -3.82 -10.27 2.67
CA ILE A 62 -3.92 -8.87 3.13
C ILE A 62 -3.10 -7.97 2.20
N ILE A 63 -3.60 -6.76 1.97
CA ILE A 63 -2.92 -5.70 1.21
C ILE A 63 -2.52 -4.60 2.19
N ASP A 64 -1.23 -4.26 2.25
CA ASP A 64 -0.74 -3.10 2.99
C ASP A 64 -0.47 -1.94 2.02
N MET A 65 -1.21 -0.85 2.20
CA MET A 65 -1.20 0.28 1.26
C MET A 65 -0.13 1.35 1.56
N LYS A 66 0.68 1.21 2.62
CA LYS A 66 1.68 2.22 2.98
C LYS A 66 2.95 1.58 3.55
N VAL A 67 3.80 1.08 2.66
CA VAL A 67 4.99 0.32 3.07
C VAL A 67 6.27 0.99 2.59
N PHE A 68 7.23 1.17 3.51
CA PHE A 68 8.58 1.58 3.19
C PHE A 68 9.43 0.36 2.82
N ILE A 69 9.94 0.32 1.59
CA ILE A 69 10.80 -0.79 1.13
C ILE A 69 12.26 -0.61 1.55
N GLY A 70 12.74 0.65 1.61
CA GLY A 70 14.14 0.95 1.91
C GLY A 70 15.11 0.76 0.74
N GLU A 71 14.77 -0.01 -0.25
CA GLU A 71 15.56 -0.27 -1.45
C GLU A 71 14.98 0.51 -2.66
N PRO A 72 15.77 1.36 -3.34
CA PRO A 72 17.19 1.63 -3.14
C PRO A 72 17.51 2.64 -2.04
N GLY A 73 18.74 2.57 -1.52
CA GLY A 73 19.40 3.60 -0.74
C GLY A 73 19.33 3.46 0.78
N TYR A 74 18.43 2.60 1.28
CA TYR A 74 18.28 2.33 2.72
C TYR A 74 18.20 0.82 3.00
N GLU A 75 18.91 0.01 2.22
CA GLU A 75 18.89 -1.45 2.27
C GLU A 75 19.29 -1.99 3.66
N TYR A 76 20.01 -1.19 4.44
CA TYR A 76 20.38 -1.50 5.83
C TYR A 76 19.20 -1.46 6.79
N LYS A 77 18.10 -0.76 6.44
CA LYS A 77 16.86 -0.72 7.22
C LYS A 77 15.90 -1.80 6.77
N GLU A 78 15.68 -1.90 5.46
CA GLU A 78 14.74 -2.84 4.84
C GLU A 78 15.11 -3.04 3.36
N ASN A 79 14.83 -4.22 2.82
CA ASN A 79 14.97 -4.56 1.41
C ASN A 79 13.84 -5.48 0.93
N PHE A 80 13.76 -5.75 -0.38
CA PHE A 80 12.67 -6.56 -0.93
C PHE A 80 12.53 -7.96 -0.33
N ARG A 81 13.62 -8.60 0.08
CA ARG A 81 13.59 -9.96 0.66
C ARG A 81 13.12 -9.96 2.10
N SER A 82 13.68 -9.08 2.93
CA SER A 82 13.30 -8.98 4.35
C SER A 82 11.86 -8.50 4.49
N LEU A 83 11.45 -7.50 3.71
CA LEU A 83 10.07 -7.06 3.62
C LEU A 83 9.13 -8.21 3.25
N SER A 84 9.47 -8.98 2.20
CA SER A 84 8.61 -10.10 1.78
C SER A 84 8.47 -11.16 2.86
N SER A 85 9.54 -11.47 3.59
CA SER A 85 9.51 -12.43 4.68
C SER A 85 8.63 -11.96 5.84
N ALA A 86 8.76 -10.67 6.21
CA ALA A 86 7.94 -10.05 7.24
C ALA A 86 6.45 -10.00 6.83
N ALA A 87 6.16 -9.55 5.62
CA ALA A 87 4.83 -9.47 5.06
C ALA A 87 4.12 -10.83 5.03
N LEU A 88 4.77 -11.85 4.48
CA LEU A 88 4.22 -13.21 4.40
C LEU A 88 3.95 -13.81 5.79
N SER A 89 4.82 -13.55 6.77
CA SER A 89 4.60 -14.02 8.14
C SER A 89 3.35 -13.40 8.79
N GLY A 90 2.96 -12.19 8.38
CA GLY A 90 1.73 -11.50 8.79
C GLY A 90 0.53 -11.77 7.88
N GLY A 91 0.66 -12.58 6.81
CA GLY A 91 -0.42 -12.85 5.86
C GLY A 91 -0.61 -11.74 4.81
N VAL A 92 0.31 -10.77 4.73
CA VAL A 92 0.32 -9.74 3.69
C VAL A 92 0.93 -10.30 2.40
N THR A 93 0.17 -10.25 1.31
CA THR A 93 0.56 -10.80 0.01
C THR A 93 0.80 -9.74 -1.05
N SER A 94 0.40 -8.52 -0.77
CA SER A 94 0.56 -7.38 -1.66
C SER A 94 0.85 -6.11 -0.85
N VAL A 95 1.76 -5.27 -1.36
CA VAL A 95 2.08 -3.99 -0.71
C VAL A 95 2.13 -2.87 -1.73
N VAL A 96 1.69 -1.67 -1.31
CA VAL A 96 1.95 -0.43 -2.04
C VAL A 96 3.18 0.24 -1.44
N SER A 97 4.24 0.33 -2.23
CA SER A 97 5.49 0.90 -1.77
C SER A 97 5.50 2.42 -1.84
N MET A 98 5.91 3.04 -0.75
CA MET A 98 6.09 4.49 -0.67
C MET A 98 7.32 4.93 -1.45
N PRO A 99 7.29 6.15 -2.06
CA PRO A 99 8.33 6.62 -2.98
C PRO A 99 9.55 7.23 -2.28
N ASN A 100 9.61 7.24 -0.95
CA ASN A 100 10.67 7.88 -0.14
C ASN A 100 11.95 7.04 -0.05
N THR A 101 12.39 6.47 -1.15
CA THR A 101 13.68 5.80 -1.33
C THR A 101 14.81 6.82 -1.62
N SER A 102 16.04 6.37 -1.84
CA SER A 102 17.16 7.25 -2.24
C SER A 102 17.89 6.64 -3.46
N PRO A 103 17.71 7.21 -4.66
CA PRO A 103 16.84 8.36 -4.99
C PRO A 103 15.35 8.05 -4.81
N VAL A 104 14.52 9.10 -4.70
CA VAL A 104 13.06 8.97 -4.60
C VAL A 104 12.45 8.47 -5.91
N ILE A 105 11.23 7.92 -5.86
CA ILE A 105 10.54 7.42 -7.06
C ILE A 105 9.77 8.57 -7.72
N ASP A 106 10.47 9.45 -8.43
CA ASP A 106 9.90 10.62 -9.11
C ASP A 106 10.05 10.59 -10.64
N ASN A 107 10.59 9.50 -11.17
CA ASN A 107 10.82 9.32 -12.60
C ASN A 107 10.60 7.86 -13.04
N VAL A 108 10.44 7.68 -14.35
CA VAL A 108 10.15 6.39 -14.98
C VAL A 108 11.20 5.32 -14.68
N SER A 109 12.49 5.69 -14.68
CA SER A 109 13.58 4.73 -14.46
C SER A 109 13.53 4.13 -13.05
N MET A 110 13.12 4.93 -12.05
CA MET A 110 12.94 4.45 -10.68
C MET A 110 11.72 3.53 -10.56
N VAL A 111 10.60 3.83 -11.23
CA VAL A 111 9.43 2.94 -11.28
C VAL A 111 9.82 1.59 -11.89
N ASP A 112 10.49 1.61 -13.04
CA ASP A 112 10.94 0.39 -13.73
C ASP A 112 11.94 -0.41 -12.85
N PHE A 113 12.78 0.27 -12.06
CA PHE A 113 13.68 -0.37 -11.09
C PHE A 113 12.89 -1.12 -10.02
N ILE A 114 11.92 -0.46 -9.36
CA ILE A 114 11.11 -1.08 -8.29
C ILE A 114 10.32 -2.28 -8.83
N LEU A 115 9.67 -2.14 -9.99
CA LEU A 115 8.89 -3.22 -10.59
C LEU A 115 9.76 -4.45 -10.92
N ARG A 116 10.94 -4.23 -11.51
CA ARG A 116 11.88 -5.30 -11.83
C ARG A 116 12.44 -5.97 -10.57
N ARG A 117 12.90 -5.17 -9.60
CA ARG A 117 13.44 -5.70 -8.34
C ARG A 117 12.38 -6.43 -7.52
N GLY A 118 11.16 -5.87 -7.46
CA GLY A 118 10.01 -6.53 -6.83
C GLY A 118 9.75 -7.90 -7.42
N ARG A 119 9.65 -8.00 -8.76
CA ARG A 119 9.46 -9.28 -9.46
C ARG A 119 10.59 -10.29 -9.19
N ASP A 120 11.84 -9.82 -9.18
CA ASP A 120 13.02 -10.70 -9.12
C ASP A 120 13.38 -11.11 -7.68
N LYS A 121 13.00 -10.33 -6.66
CA LYS A 121 13.47 -10.48 -5.26
C LYS A 121 12.36 -10.64 -4.23
N ALA A 122 11.15 -10.14 -4.50
CA ALA A 122 10.05 -10.24 -3.56
C ALA A 122 9.28 -11.55 -3.73
N GLY A 123 8.82 -12.12 -2.60
CA GLY A 123 7.88 -13.25 -2.58
C GLY A 123 6.41 -12.80 -2.54
N ILE A 124 6.16 -11.50 -2.60
CA ILE A 124 4.84 -10.85 -2.59
C ILE A 124 4.70 -9.90 -3.77
N ASN A 125 3.50 -9.42 -4.04
CA ASN A 125 3.27 -8.41 -5.07
C ASN A 125 3.71 -7.03 -4.58
N ILE A 126 4.51 -6.34 -5.36
CA ILE A 126 4.96 -4.97 -5.09
C ILE A 126 4.33 -4.03 -6.11
N PHE A 127 3.56 -3.07 -5.62
CA PHE A 127 2.93 -2.02 -6.41
C PHE A 127 3.56 -0.67 -6.03
N PRO A 128 4.36 -0.04 -6.90
CA PRO A 128 4.97 1.24 -6.57
C PRO A 128 3.95 2.39 -6.58
N SER A 129 4.16 3.36 -5.70
CA SER A 129 3.67 4.71 -5.84
C SER A 129 4.81 5.63 -6.30
N ALA A 130 4.47 6.77 -6.91
CA ALA A 130 5.43 7.79 -7.28
C ALA A 130 5.22 9.06 -6.44
N THR A 131 6.19 9.97 -6.44
CA THR A 131 6.07 11.22 -5.68
C THR A 131 5.07 12.19 -6.33
N LEU A 132 4.37 12.99 -5.51
CA LEU A 132 3.58 14.13 -5.97
C LEU A 132 4.48 15.22 -6.52
N THR A 133 5.60 15.48 -5.81
CA THR A 133 6.54 16.53 -6.17
C THR A 133 7.94 16.00 -6.40
N ARG A 134 8.72 16.65 -7.26
CA ARG A 134 10.11 16.28 -7.53
C ARG A 134 10.92 16.30 -6.24
N ASN A 135 11.70 15.26 -6.00
CA ASN A 135 12.48 15.05 -4.79
C ASN A 135 11.65 15.13 -3.48
N MET A 136 10.30 15.07 -3.55
CA MET A 136 9.41 15.29 -2.40
C MET A 136 9.64 16.66 -1.72
N GLU A 137 9.92 17.71 -2.49
CA GLU A 137 10.22 19.05 -1.97
C GLU A 137 9.00 19.97 -1.84
N GLY A 138 7.82 19.53 -2.32
CA GLY A 138 6.60 20.33 -2.29
C GLY A 138 6.59 21.56 -3.21
N LYS A 139 7.53 21.64 -4.19
CA LYS A 139 7.73 22.83 -5.04
C LYS A 139 7.30 22.64 -6.49
N LEU A 140 7.65 21.52 -7.09
CA LEU A 140 7.41 21.22 -8.50
C LEU A 140 6.76 19.85 -8.62
N MET A 141 5.66 19.78 -9.33
CA MET A 141 4.96 18.54 -9.63
C MET A 141 5.84 17.58 -10.47
N THR A 142 5.70 16.28 -10.26
CA THR A 142 6.34 15.24 -11.10
C THR A 142 5.62 15.05 -12.42
N GLU A 143 6.17 14.21 -13.29
CA GLU A 143 5.64 13.93 -14.63
C GLU A 143 4.49 12.89 -14.57
N PHE A 144 3.34 13.26 -14.02
CA PHE A 144 2.19 12.37 -13.81
C PHE A 144 1.79 11.59 -15.05
N GLY A 145 1.72 12.29 -16.21
CA GLY A 145 1.31 11.66 -17.47
C GLY A 145 2.26 10.56 -17.97
N LEU A 146 3.54 10.61 -17.64
CA LEU A 146 4.51 9.55 -17.94
C LEU A 146 4.47 8.44 -16.90
N LEU A 147 4.40 8.81 -15.63
CA LEU A 147 4.44 7.88 -14.50
C LEU A 147 3.16 7.03 -14.41
N SER A 148 1.99 7.61 -14.64
CA SER A 148 0.70 6.89 -14.62
C SER A 148 0.65 5.71 -15.60
N LYS A 149 1.37 5.81 -16.73
CA LYS A 149 1.45 4.75 -17.75
C LYS A 149 2.40 3.60 -17.37
N LYS A 150 3.09 3.70 -16.23
CA LYS A 150 4.14 2.74 -15.80
C LYS A 150 3.70 1.75 -14.74
N GLY A 151 2.41 1.66 -14.45
CA GLY A 151 1.87 0.68 -13.50
C GLY A 151 2.07 1.06 -12.04
N ILE A 152 2.16 2.36 -11.75
CA ILE A 152 2.06 2.86 -10.38
C ILE A 152 0.61 2.83 -9.91
N ILE A 153 0.41 2.72 -8.59
CA ILE A 153 -0.94 2.72 -8.00
C ILE A 153 -1.45 4.14 -7.75
N GLY A 154 -0.56 5.09 -7.46
CA GLY A 154 -0.91 6.46 -7.16
C GLY A 154 0.31 7.31 -6.84
N PHE A 155 0.05 8.54 -6.44
CA PHE A 155 1.06 9.54 -6.14
C PHE A 155 1.00 9.98 -4.68
N THR A 156 2.17 10.13 -4.04
CA THR A 156 2.28 10.57 -2.64
C THR A 156 3.68 11.07 -2.34
N ASP A 157 3.81 12.09 -1.50
CA ASP A 157 5.11 12.46 -0.94
C ASP A 157 5.38 11.72 0.40
N ALA A 158 4.80 10.52 0.55
CA ALA A 158 4.98 9.59 1.67
C ALA A 158 4.66 10.21 3.03
N THR A 159 5.69 10.62 3.79
CA THR A 159 5.57 11.24 5.11
C THR A 159 5.68 12.77 5.07
N ARG A 160 5.69 13.35 3.89
CA ARG A 160 5.72 14.80 3.70
C ARG A 160 4.39 15.29 3.16
N THR A 161 3.97 16.46 3.63
CA THR A 161 2.78 17.16 3.14
C THR A 161 3.18 18.16 2.06
N VAL A 162 2.43 18.25 0.98
CA VAL A 162 2.52 19.37 0.03
C VAL A 162 1.88 20.59 0.71
N GLN A 163 2.70 21.46 1.31
CA GLN A 163 2.24 22.60 2.12
C GLN A 163 1.58 23.71 1.26
N ASN A 164 2.09 23.92 0.05
CA ASN A 164 1.62 24.98 -0.83
C ASN A 164 0.30 24.60 -1.49
N SER A 165 -0.76 25.38 -1.20
CA SER A 165 -2.11 25.13 -1.73
C SER A 165 -2.20 25.29 -3.25
N GLU A 166 -1.41 26.20 -3.86
CA GLU A 166 -1.37 26.38 -5.32
C GLU A 166 -0.77 25.13 -6.00
N ILE A 167 0.30 24.58 -5.43
CA ILE A 167 0.90 23.34 -5.94
C ILE A 167 -0.10 22.18 -5.80
N MET A 168 -0.77 22.07 -4.65
CA MET A 168 -1.73 21.00 -4.40
C MET A 168 -2.95 21.10 -5.32
N SER A 169 -3.48 22.31 -5.58
CA SER A 169 -4.59 22.52 -6.53
C SER A 169 -4.21 22.10 -7.96
N ARG A 170 -2.99 22.43 -8.40
CA ARG A 170 -2.48 22.00 -9.72
C ARG A 170 -2.34 20.49 -9.79
N ILE A 171 -1.85 19.84 -8.72
CA ILE A 171 -1.73 18.39 -8.62
C ILE A 171 -3.12 17.74 -8.75
N MET A 172 -4.10 18.19 -7.97
CA MET A 172 -5.46 17.64 -7.98
C MET A 172 -6.12 17.82 -9.35
N ASN A 173 -6.04 19.01 -9.95
CA ASN A 173 -6.59 19.28 -11.27
C ASN A 173 -5.99 18.35 -12.34
N TYR A 174 -4.67 18.19 -12.34
CA TYR A 174 -3.99 17.32 -13.31
C TYR A 174 -4.24 15.83 -13.04
N ALA A 175 -4.36 15.44 -11.76
CA ALA A 175 -4.71 14.09 -11.36
C ALA A 175 -6.13 13.69 -11.79
N SER A 176 -7.07 14.65 -11.76
CA SER A 176 -8.43 14.47 -12.25
C SER A 176 -8.47 14.10 -13.73
N ASP A 177 -7.71 14.81 -14.57
CA ASP A 177 -7.63 14.55 -16.02
C ASP A 177 -7.07 13.15 -16.35
N LEU A 178 -6.24 12.60 -15.48
CA LEU A 178 -5.58 11.31 -15.66
C LEU A 178 -6.26 10.15 -14.91
N ASP A 179 -7.28 10.42 -14.11
CA ASP A 179 -7.96 9.48 -13.20
C ASP A 179 -6.95 8.72 -12.30
N VAL A 180 -5.99 9.44 -11.73
CA VAL A 180 -4.97 8.85 -10.85
C VAL A 180 -5.25 9.13 -9.37
N LEU A 181 -4.84 8.21 -8.51
CA LEU A 181 -5.00 8.32 -7.05
C LEU A 181 -3.95 9.27 -6.46
N VAL A 182 -4.41 10.23 -5.68
CA VAL A 182 -3.58 11.13 -4.85
C VAL A 182 -3.71 10.72 -3.39
N MET A 183 -2.57 10.47 -2.74
CA MET A 183 -2.50 10.11 -1.32
C MET A 183 -1.67 11.16 -0.58
N GLN A 184 -2.30 11.92 0.31
CA GLN A 184 -1.64 12.97 1.08
C GLN A 184 -1.36 12.51 2.51
N HIS A 185 -0.18 12.86 3.04
CA HIS A 185 0.09 12.85 4.47
C HIS A 185 -0.34 14.21 5.04
N ALA A 186 -1.40 14.22 5.83
CA ALA A 186 -1.97 15.46 6.34
C ALA A 186 -1.26 15.89 7.62
N GLU A 187 -0.31 16.83 7.50
CA GLU A 187 0.40 17.42 8.64
C GLU A 187 0.94 18.80 8.26
N ASP A 188 0.54 19.83 9.01
CA ASP A 188 1.14 21.15 8.88
C ASP A 188 2.56 21.12 9.47
N GLN A 189 3.56 21.32 8.61
CA GLN A 189 4.97 21.18 8.98
C GLN A 189 5.46 22.27 9.94
N GLU A 190 4.89 23.47 9.93
CA GLU A 190 5.30 24.52 10.85
C GLU A 190 4.73 24.27 12.26
N LEU A 191 3.52 23.72 12.35
CA LEU A 191 2.91 23.33 13.64
C LEU A 191 3.54 22.07 14.24
N SER A 192 4.13 21.19 13.44
CA SER A 192 4.75 19.94 13.91
C SER A 192 6.27 20.03 14.07
N LYS A 193 6.90 21.09 13.58
CA LYS A 193 8.35 21.26 13.53
C LYS A 193 9.01 21.14 14.90
N GLY A 194 9.99 20.23 15.00
CA GLY A 194 10.74 20.00 16.23
C GLY A 194 9.98 19.28 17.33
N ARG A 195 8.79 18.77 17.03
CA ARG A 195 7.93 18.03 17.96
C ARG A 195 7.97 16.54 17.63
N CYS A 196 7.78 15.66 18.62
CA CYS A 196 7.95 14.21 18.44
C CYS A 196 6.82 13.38 19.06
N ILE A 197 5.80 14.01 19.62
CA ILE A 197 4.67 13.37 20.29
C ILE A 197 3.41 14.20 20.07
N ASN A 198 2.24 13.59 20.07
CA ASN A 198 0.97 14.32 20.03
C ASN A 198 0.76 15.13 21.34
N GLU A 199 0.19 16.32 21.22
CA GLU A 199 -0.18 17.16 22.35
C GLU A 199 -1.22 16.44 23.22
N GLY A 200 -1.01 16.43 24.54
CA GLY A 200 -1.93 15.81 25.49
C GLY A 200 -1.30 15.63 26.87
N GLU A 201 -1.98 14.86 27.72
CA GLU A 201 -1.53 14.62 29.10
C GLU A 201 -0.12 14.02 29.16
N VAL A 202 0.19 13.07 28.27
CA VAL A 202 1.51 12.40 28.27
C VAL A 202 2.62 13.36 27.87
N SER A 203 2.43 14.18 26.84
CA SER A 203 3.43 15.17 26.41
C SER A 203 3.68 16.20 27.52
N THR A 204 2.61 16.68 28.16
CA THR A 204 2.70 17.62 29.27
C THR A 204 3.46 17.02 30.45
N ARG A 205 3.11 15.80 30.86
CA ARG A 205 3.76 15.09 31.98
C ARG A 205 5.25 14.83 31.72
N LEU A 206 5.64 14.58 30.45
CA LEU A 206 7.03 14.35 30.07
C LEU A 206 7.81 15.63 29.78
N GLY A 207 7.17 16.82 29.82
CA GLY A 207 7.80 18.09 29.48
C GLY A 207 8.18 18.19 27.99
N LEU A 208 7.50 17.44 27.10
CA LEU A 208 7.75 17.44 25.67
C LEU A 208 6.77 18.36 24.95
N GLN A 209 7.25 19.09 23.95
CA GLN A 209 6.37 19.85 23.07
C GLN A 209 5.54 18.90 22.20
N GLY A 210 4.22 18.95 22.35
CA GLY A 210 3.29 18.15 21.59
C GLY A 210 2.93 18.75 20.24
N ILE A 211 2.66 17.90 19.24
CA ILE A 211 2.06 18.30 17.95
C ILE A 211 0.56 18.51 18.20
N PRO A 212 0.03 19.72 17.99
CA PRO A 212 -1.38 19.98 18.20
C PRO A 212 -2.22 19.27 17.13
N HIS A 213 -3.39 18.74 17.52
CA HIS A 213 -4.30 18.05 16.59
C HIS A 213 -4.74 18.91 15.41
N ILE A 214 -4.71 20.23 15.56
CA ILE A 214 -5.04 21.18 14.50
C ILE A 214 -4.05 21.11 13.34
N ALA A 215 -2.83 20.60 13.54
CA ALA A 215 -1.82 20.45 12.47
C ALA A 215 -2.30 19.48 11.37
N GLU A 216 -2.98 18.40 11.74
CA GLU A 216 -3.58 17.47 10.80
C GLU A 216 -4.89 18.03 10.20
N LYS A 217 -5.73 18.60 11.06
CA LYS A 217 -7.06 19.11 10.70
C LYS A 217 -6.99 20.19 9.62
N ILE A 218 -6.10 21.17 9.75
CA ILE A 218 -5.94 22.27 8.77
C ILE A 218 -5.62 21.71 7.38
N ILE A 219 -4.75 20.74 7.27
CA ILE A 219 -4.37 20.16 5.97
C ILE A 219 -5.54 19.37 5.38
N ILE A 220 -6.26 18.60 6.19
CA ILE A 220 -7.44 17.86 5.73
C ILE A 220 -8.52 18.83 5.23
N GLU A 221 -8.86 19.87 5.99
CA GLU A 221 -9.88 20.85 5.61
C GLU A 221 -9.50 21.61 4.33
N ARG A 222 -8.21 21.97 4.21
CA ARG A 222 -7.68 22.57 2.97
C ARG A 222 -7.84 21.64 1.78
N ASP A 223 -7.43 20.38 1.92
CA ASP A 223 -7.45 19.42 0.81
C ASP A 223 -8.88 19.06 0.42
N LEU A 224 -9.80 18.96 1.37
CA LEU A 224 -11.23 18.78 1.08
C LEU A 224 -11.81 19.98 0.32
N SER A 225 -11.47 21.21 0.72
CA SER A 225 -11.90 22.41 0.00
C SER A 225 -11.35 22.49 -1.42
N LEU A 226 -10.10 22.06 -1.62
CA LEU A 226 -9.53 21.94 -2.97
C LEU A 226 -10.19 20.83 -3.79
N LEU A 227 -10.59 19.73 -3.16
CA LEU A 227 -11.25 18.61 -3.82
C LEU A 227 -12.65 18.96 -4.33
N GLU A 228 -13.36 19.89 -3.66
CA GLU A 228 -14.65 20.42 -4.15
C GLU A 228 -14.51 21.13 -5.48
N GLU A 229 -13.41 21.84 -5.71
CA GLU A 229 -13.13 22.57 -6.95
C GLU A 229 -12.41 21.71 -8.00
N TYR A 230 -11.52 20.83 -7.57
CA TYR A 230 -10.68 19.94 -8.41
C TYR A 230 -10.90 18.48 -8.04
N PRO A 231 -12.04 17.86 -8.39
CA PRO A 231 -12.39 16.50 -7.99
C PRO A 231 -11.41 15.50 -8.60
N CYS A 232 -10.66 14.78 -7.76
CA CYS A 232 -9.76 13.69 -8.14
C CYS A 232 -9.92 12.50 -7.18
N ARG A 233 -9.24 11.39 -7.50
CA ARG A 233 -9.26 10.19 -6.65
C ARG A 233 -8.22 10.29 -5.55
#